data_672c98536d9333b53bf344cff5c7013e
#
_entry.id   672c98536d9333b53bf344cff5c7013e
#
_cell.length_a   1.000
_cell.length_b   1.000
_cell.length_c   1.000
_cell.angle_alpha   90.00
_cell.angle_beta   90.00
_cell.angle_gamma   90.00
#
_symmetry.space_group_name_H-M   'P 1'
#
loop_
_entity.id
_entity.type
_entity.pdbx_description
1 polymer ?
#
loop_
_entity_poly.entity_id
_entity_poly.type
_entity_poly.pdbx_seq_one_letter_code
_entity_poly.pdbx_strand_id
1 'polypeptide(L)'
;MAYNPQYTITPGLLAEIEQIAALRERIQNVAVDVAWIPALQKDTRTRNVHASTAIEGNPLTLEQVRALEEGRALKAPEKRDERVVLNYLAGLRYIEKRASIKSFKHADILELHRILAADVMDQGEAGKYRTIAVRVGSYSPPPADAVSGLMAELLDWLNKASRKVSPVISSAILHYRFETIHPFADGNGRTGRAWALWELYRRGFDTHHIFSVDEYYWEDRPKYYAVLEQTRRFGDDLTSWLEYGAAGLRQTLERAWLRIQTIRVGSREKIVLRPRQEKLLHLLIDHGRMAPGEIWKALGISKQGAMDLLKPLIAAGLVEKVGGKKTGYYALKKP
;
A
#
# COMPACT_ATOMS: atom_id res chain seq x y z
N MET A 1 -19.00 3.44 25.34
CA MET A 1 -17.88 2.72 26.01
C MET A 1 -16.59 3.04 25.26
N ALA A 2 -15.44 3.01 25.90
CA ALA A 2 -14.17 3.24 25.18
C ALA A 2 -13.91 2.05 24.23
N TYR A 3 -13.45 2.32 23.00
CA TYR A 3 -13.04 1.28 22.07
C TYR A 3 -11.83 0.50 22.63
N ASN A 4 -11.96 -0.81 22.70
CA ASN A 4 -10.94 -1.71 23.22
C ASN A 4 -10.75 -2.88 22.24
N PRO A 5 -9.79 -2.81 21.28
CA PRO A 5 -9.57 -3.86 20.30
C PRO A 5 -9.10 -5.15 20.97
N GLN A 6 -9.67 -6.28 20.56
CA GLN A 6 -9.29 -7.61 21.04
C GLN A 6 -8.34 -8.27 20.04
N TYR A 7 -7.17 -8.70 20.50
CA TYR A 7 -6.18 -9.43 19.70
C TYR A 7 -5.12 -10.09 20.59
N THR A 8 -4.43 -11.07 20.03
CA THR A 8 -3.28 -11.74 20.65
C THR A 8 -2.01 -11.45 19.86
N ILE A 9 -0.91 -11.17 20.55
CA ILE A 9 0.43 -11.11 19.94
C ILE A 9 0.92 -12.56 19.80
N THR A 10 0.75 -13.12 18.62
CA THR A 10 1.26 -14.46 18.32
C THR A 10 2.77 -14.43 18.04
N PRO A 11 3.47 -15.57 18.14
CA PRO A 11 4.88 -15.65 17.70
C PRO A 11 5.07 -15.23 16.24
N GLY A 12 4.10 -15.52 15.36
CA GLY A 12 4.11 -15.11 13.95
C GLY A 12 4.03 -13.59 13.79
N LEU A 13 3.07 -12.95 14.47
CA LEU A 13 2.93 -11.50 14.45
C LEU A 13 4.18 -10.79 15.01
N LEU A 14 4.75 -11.33 16.09
CA LEU A 14 5.98 -10.78 16.69
C LEU A 14 7.14 -10.85 15.69
N ALA A 15 7.35 -12.00 15.05
CA ALA A 15 8.39 -12.19 14.04
C ALA A 15 8.23 -11.23 12.85
N GLU A 16 7.01 -10.99 12.36
CA GLU A 16 6.74 -10.00 11.32
C GLU A 16 7.11 -8.58 11.76
N ILE A 17 6.74 -8.20 12.99
CA ILE A 17 7.05 -6.86 13.55
C ILE A 17 8.56 -6.65 13.68
N GLU A 18 9.32 -7.68 14.12
CA GLU A 18 10.79 -7.62 14.21
C GLU A 18 11.43 -7.44 12.82
N GLN A 19 10.98 -8.19 11.81
CA GLN A 19 11.46 -8.05 10.44
C GLN A 19 11.13 -6.68 9.84
N ILE A 20 9.92 -6.17 10.10
CA ILE A 20 9.51 -4.82 9.70
C ILE A 20 10.43 -3.77 10.33
N ALA A 21 10.73 -3.88 11.62
CA ALA A 21 11.61 -2.95 12.31
C ALA A 21 13.04 -2.98 11.73
N ALA A 22 13.58 -4.17 11.45
CA ALA A 22 14.88 -4.33 10.84
C ALA A 22 14.94 -3.76 9.40
N LEU A 23 13.91 -3.97 8.59
CA LEU A 23 13.82 -3.43 7.23
C LEU A 23 13.70 -1.90 7.26
N ARG A 24 12.85 -1.37 8.15
CA ARG A 24 12.70 0.08 8.35
C ARG A 24 14.05 0.72 8.69
N GLU A 25 14.78 0.16 9.65
CA GLU A 25 16.09 0.64 10.07
C GLU A 25 17.11 0.63 8.91
N ARG A 26 17.14 -0.44 8.13
CA ARG A 26 17.98 -0.53 6.92
C ARG A 26 17.65 0.55 5.90
N ILE A 27 16.36 0.80 5.66
CA ILE A 27 15.88 1.82 4.71
C ILE A 27 16.22 3.23 5.20
N GLN A 28 16.07 3.51 6.49
CA GLN A 28 16.34 4.83 7.07
C GLN A 28 17.83 5.17 7.10
N ASN A 29 18.68 4.17 7.36
CA ASN A 29 20.14 4.38 7.47
C ASN A 29 20.90 4.16 6.17
N VAL A 30 20.23 3.78 5.09
CA VAL A 30 20.90 3.65 3.82
C VAL A 30 21.25 5.03 3.24
N ALA A 31 22.50 5.22 2.85
CA ALA A 31 22.91 6.42 2.12
C ALA A 31 22.31 6.38 0.70
N VAL A 32 21.08 6.87 0.57
CA VAL A 32 20.46 7.15 -0.74
C VAL A 32 20.87 8.55 -1.13
N ASP A 33 21.38 8.73 -2.35
CA ASP A 33 21.60 10.07 -2.88
C ASP A 33 20.26 10.84 -2.81
N VAL A 34 20.27 12.01 -2.17
CA VAL A 34 19.10 12.88 -1.98
C VAL A 34 18.36 13.13 -3.29
N ALA A 35 19.07 13.11 -4.42
CA ALA A 35 18.49 13.27 -5.76
C ALA A 35 17.51 12.16 -6.17
N TRP A 36 17.59 10.96 -5.57
CA TRP A 36 16.73 9.81 -5.91
C TRP A 36 15.45 9.73 -5.08
N ILE A 37 15.43 10.33 -3.90
CA ILE A 37 14.27 10.28 -2.98
C ILE A 37 12.99 10.76 -3.68
N PRO A 38 12.95 11.92 -4.38
CA PRO A 38 11.74 12.39 -5.05
C PRO A 38 11.23 11.43 -6.15
N ALA A 39 12.14 10.75 -6.84
CA ALA A 39 11.75 9.78 -7.87
C ALA A 39 11.13 8.52 -7.25
N LEU A 40 11.69 8.01 -6.14
CA LEU A 40 11.14 6.90 -5.37
C LEU A 40 9.77 7.25 -4.77
N GLN A 41 9.64 8.42 -4.18
CA GLN A 41 8.38 8.92 -3.64
C GLN A 41 7.30 9.01 -4.72
N LYS A 42 7.65 9.55 -5.88
CA LYS A 42 6.73 9.66 -7.02
C LYS A 42 6.28 8.29 -7.52
N ASP A 43 7.21 7.34 -7.72
CA ASP A 43 6.87 5.98 -8.16
C ASP A 43 5.99 5.28 -7.14
N THR A 44 6.32 5.36 -5.85
CA THR A 44 5.52 4.77 -4.77
C THR A 44 4.13 5.38 -4.69
N ARG A 45 4.00 6.70 -4.78
CA ARG A 45 2.70 7.38 -4.79
C ARG A 45 1.85 6.94 -5.99
N THR A 46 2.44 6.85 -7.17
CA THR A 46 1.77 6.33 -8.38
C THR A 46 1.23 4.91 -8.16
N ARG A 47 2.02 4.02 -7.59
CA ARG A 47 1.64 2.62 -7.29
C ARG A 47 0.57 2.54 -6.23
N ASN A 48 0.69 3.32 -5.17
CA ASN A 48 -0.32 3.40 -4.12
C ASN A 48 -1.67 3.83 -4.69
N VAL A 49 -1.68 4.90 -5.46
CA VAL A 49 -2.90 5.42 -6.12
C VAL A 49 -3.51 4.36 -7.03
N HIS A 50 -2.69 3.76 -7.91
CA HIS A 50 -3.16 2.70 -8.79
C HIS A 50 -3.79 1.54 -7.99
N ALA A 51 -3.07 1.00 -7.02
CA ALA A 51 -3.54 -0.14 -6.24
C ALA A 51 -4.84 0.19 -5.47
N SER A 52 -4.85 1.30 -4.74
CA SER A 52 -6.00 1.69 -3.92
C SER A 52 -7.25 1.98 -4.75
N THR A 53 -7.11 2.60 -5.91
CA THR A 53 -8.25 2.86 -6.79
C THR A 53 -8.70 1.61 -7.54
N ALA A 54 -7.78 0.74 -7.95
CA ALA A 54 -8.09 -0.53 -8.60
C ALA A 54 -8.78 -1.54 -7.67
N ILE A 55 -8.50 -1.53 -6.35
CA ILE A 55 -9.28 -2.28 -5.35
C ILE A 55 -10.76 -1.92 -5.44
N GLU A 56 -11.09 -0.66 -5.68
CA GLU A 56 -12.47 -0.17 -5.81
C GLU A 56 -13.01 -0.26 -7.26
N GLY A 57 -12.26 -0.89 -8.17
CA GLY A 57 -12.72 -1.16 -9.53
C GLY A 57 -12.33 -0.11 -10.57
N ASN A 58 -11.49 0.87 -10.25
CA ASN A 58 -10.97 1.83 -11.23
C ASN A 58 -10.14 1.08 -12.30
N PRO A 59 -10.42 1.23 -13.60
CA PRO A 59 -9.78 0.44 -14.66
C PRO A 59 -8.44 1.00 -15.14
N LEU A 60 -8.02 2.19 -14.68
CA LEU A 60 -6.82 2.85 -15.17
C LEU A 60 -5.57 2.02 -14.85
N THR A 61 -4.72 1.85 -15.85
CA THR A 61 -3.44 1.15 -15.70
C THR A 61 -2.42 1.96 -14.91
N LEU A 62 -1.39 1.30 -14.38
CA LEU A 62 -0.31 1.97 -13.67
C LEU A 62 0.36 3.06 -14.53
N GLU A 63 0.52 2.82 -15.83
CA GLU A 63 1.08 3.79 -16.79
C GLU A 63 0.17 5.02 -16.96
N GLN A 64 -1.15 4.82 -16.98
CA GLN A 64 -2.11 5.93 -17.05
C GLN A 64 -2.09 6.74 -15.74
N VAL A 65 -2.06 6.09 -14.58
CA VAL A 65 -1.92 6.78 -13.29
C VAL A 65 -0.60 7.57 -13.23
N ARG A 66 0.49 7.01 -13.75
CA ARG A 66 1.78 7.72 -13.86
C ARG A 66 1.68 8.94 -14.76
N ALA A 67 0.99 8.83 -15.89
CA ALA A 67 0.76 9.97 -16.79
C ALA A 67 0.01 11.10 -16.08
N LEU A 68 -1.04 10.76 -15.32
CA LEU A 68 -1.79 11.75 -14.52
C LEU A 68 -0.94 12.40 -13.42
N GLU A 69 -0.10 11.63 -12.71
CA GLU A 69 0.86 12.17 -11.73
C GLU A 69 1.84 13.13 -12.37
N GLU A 70 2.16 12.93 -13.64
CA GLU A 70 3.02 13.81 -14.45
C GLU A 70 2.30 14.98 -15.09
N GLY A 71 1.00 15.11 -14.86
CA GLY A 71 0.18 16.19 -15.46
C GLY A 71 -0.11 15.98 -16.95
N ARG A 72 0.08 14.75 -17.47
CA ARG A 72 -0.22 14.43 -18.87
C ARG A 72 -1.67 13.97 -19.01
N ALA A 73 -2.36 14.52 -20.03
CA ALA A 73 -3.72 14.11 -20.37
C ALA A 73 -3.74 12.66 -20.88
N LEU A 74 -4.79 11.94 -20.54
CA LEU A 74 -5.05 10.60 -21.06
C LEU A 74 -5.86 10.66 -22.37
N LYS A 75 -5.69 9.64 -23.21
CA LYS A 75 -6.54 9.45 -24.40
C LYS A 75 -7.82 8.75 -23.98
N ALA A 76 -8.94 9.47 -24.01
CA ALA A 76 -10.31 8.97 -23.83
C ALA A 76 -10.56 8.12 -22.53
N PRO A 77 -10.11 8.53 -21.33
CA PRO A 77 -10.57 7.90 -20.10
C PRO A 77 -12.00 8.34 -19.78
N GLU A 78 -12.71 7.56 -18.97
CA GLU A 78 -13.90 8.09 -18.31
C GLU A 78 -13.49 9.21 -17.35
N LYS A 79 -14.13 10.37 -17.43
CA LYS A 79 -13.79 11.54 -16.59
C LYS A 79 -13.86 11.24 -15.11
N ARG A 80 -14.77 10.35 -14.71
CA ARG A 80 -14.92 9.92 -13.32
C ARG A 80 -13.70 9.12 -12.85
N ASP A 81 -13.22 8.17 -13.65
CA ASP A 81 -12.06 7.33 -13.30
C ASP A 81 -10.79 8.16 -13.16
N GLU A 82 -10.59 9.11 -14.08
CA GLU A 82 -9.49 10.07 -13.98
C GLU A 82 -9.61 10.93 -12.71
N ARG A 83 -10.82 11.43 -12.39
CA ARG A 83 -11.08 12.23 -11.19
C ARG A 83 -10.78 11.44 -9.92
N VAL A 84 -11.18 10.17 -9.82
CA VAL A 84 -10.87 9.29 -8.68
C VAL A 84 -9.37 9.21 -8.44
N VAL A 85 -8.59 9.02 -9.49
CA VAL A 85 -7.11 8.95 -9.41
C VAL A 85 -6.51 10.29 -8.97
N LEU A 86 -6.94 11.40 -9.57
CA LEU A 86 -6.46 12.74 -9.21
C LEU A 86 -6.80 13.11 -7.77
N ASN A 87 -8.00 12.76 -7.31
CA ASN A 87 -8.42 12.95 -5.93
C ASN A 87 -7.55 12.15 -4.96
N TYR A 88 -7.23 10.90 -5.30
CA TYR A 88 -6.37 10.07 -4.42
C TYR A 88 -4.95 10.60 -4.37
N LEU A 89 -4.39 11.07 -5.50
CA LEU A 89 -3.11 11.79 -5.53
C LEU A 89 -3.13 13.03 -4.63
N ALA A 90 -4.22 13.81 -4.67
CA ALA A 90 -4.39 14.99 -3.82
C ALA A 90 -4.49 14.59 -2.33
N GLY A 91 -5.21 13.50 -2.01
CA GLY A 91 -5.32 12.96 -0.66
C GLY A 91 -3.97 12.51 -0.09
N LEU A 92 -3.15 11.81 -0.88
CA LEU A 92 -1.80 11.42 -0.44
C LEU A 92 -0.92 12.66 -0.17
N ARG A 93 -0.95 13.66 -1.03
CA ARG A 93 -0.22 14.92 -0.80
C ARG A 93 -0.73 15.68 0.44
N TYR A 94 -2.02 15.60 0.73
CA TYR A 94 -2.59 16.17 1.96
C TYR A 94 -2.05 15.48 3.21
N ILE A 95 -2.02 14.15 3.26
CA ILE A 95 -1.49 13.41 4.41
C ILE A 95 0.03 13.59 4.55
N GLU A 96 0.79 13.64 3.46
CA GLU A 96 2.23 13.92 3.47
C GLU A 96 2.54 15.27 4.14
N LYS A 97 1.81 16.34 3.78
CA LYS A 97 1.94 17.67 4.39
C LYS A 97 1.57 17.71 5.86
N ARG A 98 0.75 16.76 6.32
CA ARG A 98 0.23 16.68 7.69
C ARG A 98 0.76 15.45 8.43
N ALA A 99 1.82 14.83 7.93
CA ALA A 99 2.39 13.60 8.48
C ALA A 99 2.73 13.70 9.98
N SER A 100 3.14 14.89 10.47
CA SER A 100 3.59 15.10 11.84
C SER A 100 2.49 15.58 12.80
N ILE A 101 1.20 15.46 12.46
CA ILE A 101 0.15 15.88 13.41
C ILE A 101 0.20 15.07 14.70
N LYS A 102 -0.02 15.73 15.83
CA LYS A 102 0.06 15.10 17.15
C LYS A 102 -1.18 14.26 17.48
N SER A 103 -2.33 14.67 16.98
CA SER A 103 -3.62 14.02 17.26
C SER A 103 -4.58 14.19 16.09
N PHE A 104 -5.38 13.16 15.82
CA PHE A 104 -6.47 13.23 14.84
C PHE A 104 -7.73 13.86 15.44
N LYS A 105 -8.42 14.63 14.63
CA LYS A 105 -9.74 15.18 14.90
C LYS A 105 -10.73 14.71 13.84
N HIS A 106 -12.04 14.76 14.13
CA HIS A 106 -13.07 14.51 13.10
C HIS A 106 -12.82 15.33 11.83
N ALA A 107 -12.49 16.62 11.99
CA ALA A 107 -12.23 17.52 10.86
C ALA A 107 -11.11 17.00 9.93
N ASP A 108 -10.08 16.34 10.45
CA ASP A 108 -8.99 15.81 9.64
C ASP A 108 -9.47 14.69 8.71
N ILE A 109 -10.32 13.81 9.22
CA ILE A 109 -10.87 12.67 8.47
C ILE A 109 -11.97 13.11 7.50
N LEU A 110 -12.81 14.05 7.91
CA LEU A 110 -13.82 14.63 7.04
C LEU A 110 -13.16 15.37 5.86
N GLU A 111 -12.08 16.11 6.11
CA GLU A 111 -11.33 16.78 5.06
C GLU A 111 -10.62 15.81 4.13
N LEU A 112 -9.98 14.75 4.68
CA LEU A 112 -9.39 13.69 3.85
C LEU A 112 -10.44 13.05 2.93
N HIS A 113 -11.59 12.67 3.48
CA HIS A 113 -12.69 12.14 2.70
C HIS A 113 -13.20 13.14 1.66
N ARG A 114 -13.37 14.42 2.03
CA ARG A 114 -13.80 15.47 1.11
C ARG A 114 -12.88 15.55 -0.12
N ILE A 115 -11.58 15.44 0.08
CA ILE A 115 -10.59 15.43 -1.01
C ILE A 115 -10.74 14.17 -1.87
N LEU A 116 -10.81 12.98 -1.24
CA LEU A 116 -10.84 11.70 -1.93
C LEU A 116 -12.13 11.45 -2.71
N ALA A 117 -13.24 12.01 -2.24
CA ALA A 117 -14.58 11.76 -2.76
C ALA A 117 -15.17 12.92 -3.58
N ALA A 118 -14.40 14.00 -3.79
CA ALA A 118 -14.87 15.17 -4.53
C ALA A 118 -15.33 14.82 -5.95
N ASP A 119 -16.57 15.15 -6.27
CA ASP A 119 -17.18 14.99 -7.61
C ASP A 119 -17.21 13.54 -8.14
N VAL A 120 -17.11 12.53 -7.24
CA VAL A 120 -17.10 11.10 -7.64
C VAL A 120 -18.04 10.23 -6.81
N MET A 121 -18.80 10.80 -5.89
CA MET A 121 -19.76 10.08 -5.07
C MET A 121 -21.07 9.83 -5.82
N ASP A 122 -21.63 8.64 -5.64
CA ASP A 122 -22.98 8.32 -6.12
C ASP A 122 -24.05 8.70 -5.11
N GLN A 123 -23.71 8.71 -3.81
CA GLN A 123 -24.64 9.02 -2.71
C GLN A 123 -23.93 9.78 -1.59
N GLY A 124 -24.69 10.58 -0.85
CA GLY A 124 -24.20 11.35 0.28
C GLY A 124 -23.39 12.58 -0.15
N GLU A 125 -22.64 13.13 0.78
CA GLU A 125 -21.85 14.34 0.59
C GLU A 125 -20.37 14.10 0.97
N ALA A 126 -19.46 14.57 0.12
CA ALA A 126 -18.03 14.49 0.39
C ALA A 126 -17.67 15.27 1.67
N GLY A 127 -16.97 14.61 2.59
CA GLY A 127 -16.58 15.20 3.86
C GLY A 127 -17.65 15.21 4.94
N LYS A 128 -18.74 14.48 4.77
CA LYS A 128 -19.78 14.32 5.80
C LYS A 128 -20.04 12.86 6.12
N TYR A 129 -20.22 12.55 7.39
CA TYR A 129 -20.66 11.21 7.79
C TYR A 129 -22.06 10.92 7.22
N ARG A 130 -22.30 9.65 6.91
CA ARG A 130 -23.57 9.21 6.35
C ARG A 130 -24.72 9.39 7.34
N THR A 131 -25.85 9.72 6.78
CA THR A 131 -27.15 9.76 7.47
C THR A 131 -28.09 8.64 7.04
N ILE A 132 -27.61 7.78 6.11
CA ILE A 132 -28.33 6.64 5.52
C ILE A 132 -27.70 5.32 5.93
N ALA A 133 -28.48 4.25 5.89
CA ALA A 133 -27.96 2.90 6.00
C ALA A 133 -27.17 2.55 4.72
N VAL A 134 -26.07 1.84 4.88
CA VAL A 134 -25.23 1.34 3.79
C VAL A 134 -24.98 -0.16 3.96
N ARG A 135 -24.56 -0.83 2.90
CA ARG A 135 -24.24 -2.25 2.92
C ARG A 135 -22.91 -2.51 2.21
N VAL A 136 -22.10 -3.42 2.73
CA VAL A 136 -20.81 -3.81 2.17
C VAL A 136 -20.81 -5.32 1.91
N GLY A 137 -21.17 -5.72 0.70
CA GLY A 137 -21.42 -7.12 0.39
C GLY A 137 -22.52 -7.72 1.28
N SER A 138 -22.17 -8.71 2.10
CA SER A 138 -23.07 -9.33 3.09
C SER A 138 -23.10 -8.58 4.42
N TYR A 139 -22.15 -7.69 4.69
CA TYR A 139 -22.02 -6.96 5.96
C TYR A 139 -22.94 -5.73 6.01
N SER A 140 -23.62 -5.57 7.15
CA SER A 140 -24.40 -4.37 7.47
C SER A 140 -23.66 -3.56 8.54
N PRO A 141 -23.06 -2.41 8.19
CA PRO A 141 -22.41 -1.53 9.14
C PRO A 141 -23.37 -0.99 10.20
N PRO A 142 -22.88 -0.45 11.32
CA PRO A 142 -23.70 0.15 12.37
C PRO A 142 -24.71 1.18 11.82
N PRO A 143 -25.82 1.45 12.51
CA PRO A 143 -26.78 2.45 12.09
C PRO A 143 -26.15 3.85 12.02
N ALA A 144 -26.72 4.72 11.16
CA ALA A 144 -26.11 6.00 10.84
C ALA A 144 -25.97 6.95 12.04
N ASP A 145 -26.90 6.92 12.96
CA ASP A 145 -26.89 7.71 14.20
C ASP A 145 -25.75 7.32 15.16
N ALA A 146 -25.29 6.07 15.11
CA ALA A 146 -24.15 5.60 15.90
C ALA A 146 -22.79 6.03 15.34
N VAL A 147 -22.70 6.39 14.06
CA VAL A 147 -21.42 6.64 13.36
C VAL A 147 -20.56 7.68 14.07
N SER A 148 -21.13 8.83 14.43
CA SER A 148 -20.36 9.92 15.06
C SER A 148 -19.75 9.49 16.39
N GLY A 149 -20.52 8.75 17.21
CA GLY A 149 -20.05 8.21 18.50
C GLY A 149 -18.92 7.18 18.31
N LEU A 150 -19.09 6.23 17.37
CA LEU A 150 -18.09 5.21 17.08
C LEU A 150 -16.78 5.81 16.52
N MET A 151 -16.88 6.85 15.69
CA MET A 151 -15.72 7.59 15.20
C MET A 151 -15.02 8.38 16.33
N ALA A 152 -15.78 8.95 17.27
CA ALA A 152 -15.22 9.60 18.46
C ALA A 152 -14.43 8.60 19.34
N GLU A 153 -14.99 7.40 19.56
CA GLU A 153 -14.30 6.32 20.30
C GLU A 153 -12.99 5.88 19.60
N LEU A 154 -13.02 5.72 18.26
CA LEU A 154 -11.83 5.38 17.49
C LEU A 154 -10.77 6.48 17.56
N LEU A 155 -11.16 7.73 17.43
CA LEU A 155 -10.25 8.88 17.55
C LEU A 155 -9.63 8.99 18.95
N ASP A 156 -10.42 8.77 20.01
CA ASP A 156 -9.94 8.77 21.39
C ASP A 156 -8.89 7.65 21.59
N TRP A 157 -9.19 6.44 21.11
CA TRP A 157 -8.25 5.32 21.16
C TRP A 157 -6.94 5.63 20.40
N LEU A 158 -7.03 6.16 19.17
CA LEU A 158 -5.87 6.53 18.35
C LEU A 158 -5.01 7.62 19.00
N ASN A 159 -5.62 8.55 19.69
CA ASN A 159 -4.89 9.66 20.30
C ASN A 159 -4.28 9.31 21.67
N LYS A 160 -4.78 8.30 22.35
CA LYS A 160 -4.39 7.90 23.70
C LYS A 160 -3.78 6.50 23.77
N ALA A 161 -4.62 5.47 23.61
CA ALA A 161 -4.25 4.09 23.86
C ALA A 161 -3.31 3.51 22.79
N SER A 162 -3.47 3.91 21.53
CA SER A 162 -2.66 3.41 20.42
C SER A 162 -1.15 3.70 20.60
N ARG A 163 -0.81 4.72 21.36
CA ARG A 163 0.59 5.08 21.62
C ARG A 163 1.38 4.01 22.38
N LYS A 164 0.69 3.08 23.04
CA LYS A 164 1.28 1.96 23.79
C LYS A 164 1.57 0.74 22.93
N VAL A 165 1.14 0.74 21.67
CA VAL A 165 1.34 -0.38 20.74
C VAL A 165 2.18 0.05 19.53
N SER A 166 2.72 -0.92 18.79
CA SER A 166 3.47 -0.66 17.57
C SER A 166 2.64 0.14 16.55
N PRO A 167 3.26 1.07 15.79
CA PRO A 167 2.58 1.75 14.66
C PRO A 167 1.97 0.78 13.64
N VAL A 168 2.59 -0.38 13.44
CA VAL A 168 2.07 -1.45 12.56
C VAL A 168 0.72 -1.93 13.07
N ILE A 169 0.62 -2.20 14.37
CA ILE A 169 -0.62 -2.65 15.03
C ILE A 169 -1.67 -1.53 15.00
N SER A 170 -1.31 -0.29 15.38
CA SER A 170 -2.28 0.80 15.44
C SER A 170 -2.86 1.16 14.09
N SER A 171 -2.05 1.13 13.03
CA SER A 171 -2.50 1.37 11.66
C SER A 171 -3.47 0.28 11.18
N ALA A 172 -3.15 -0.99 11.43
CA ALA A 172 -4.02 -2.11 11.06
C ALA A 172 -5.35 -2.11 11.83
N ILE A 173 -5.33 -1.83 13.15
CA ILE A 173 -6.55 -1.69 13.96
C ILE A 173 -7.40 -0.53 13.47
N LEU A 174 -6.80 0.63 13.18
CA LEU A 174 -7.49 1.78 12.60
C LEU A 174 -8.21 1.38 11.32
N HIS A 175 -7.49 0.76 10.38
CA HIS A 175 -8.04 0.35 9.09
C HIS A 175 -9.25 -0.56 9.27
N TYR A 176 -9.11 -1.64 10.03
CA TYR A 176 -10.21 -2.57 10.29
C TYR A 176 -11.41 -1.87 10.94
N ARG A 177 -11.18 -1.11 12.02
CA ARG A 177 -12.28 -0.44 12.75
C ARG A 177 -12.99 0.56 11.88
N PHE A 178 -12.27 1.31 11.05
CA PHE A 178 -12.86 2.26 10.10
C PHE A 178 -13.73 1.54 9.05
N GLU A 179 -13.24 0.44 8.46
CA GLU A 179 -14.01 -0.38 7.53
C GLU A 179 -15.24 -1.05 8.17
N THR A 180 -15.18 -1.31 9.48
CA THR A 180 -16.31 -1.83 10.24
C THR A 180 -17.34 -0.75 10.53
N ILE A 181 -16.94 0.45 10.93
CA ILE A 181 -17.86 1.60 11.13
C ILE A 181 -18.46 2.04 9.80
N HIS A 182 -17.67 2.05 8.74
CA HIS A 182 -18.05 2.48 7.39
C HIS A 182 -18.75 3.83 7.39
N PRO A 183 -18.06 4.91 7.84
CA PRO A 183 -18.70 6.14 8.28
C PRO A 183 -19.28 7.01 7.16
N PHE A 184 -18.94 6.76 5.91
CA PHE A 184 -19.36 7.55 4.75
C PHE A 184 -20.37 6.78 3.88
N ALA A 185 -21.10 7.49 3.04
CA ALA A 185 -22.02 6.86 2.10
C ALA A 185 -21.27 6.19 0.91
N ASP A 186 -20.09 6.71 0.55
CA ASP A 186 -19.18 6.16 -0.47
C ASP A 186 -17.73 6.52 -0.09
N GLY A 187 -16.74 5.89 -0.73
CA GLY A 187 -15.31 6.20 -0.58
C GLY A 187 -14.66 5.72 0.71
N ASN A 188 -15.29 4.85 1.50
CA ASN A 188 -14.73 4.35 2.75
C ASN A 188 -13.43 3.59 2.53
N GLY A 189 -13.35 2.63 1.62
CA GLY A 189 -12.15 1.84 1.38
C GLY A 189 -10.93 2.70 1.05
N ARG A 190 -11.09 3.66 0.15
CA ARG A 190 -10.02 4.63 -0.20
C ARG A 190 -9.60 5.47 1.01
N THR A 191 -10.56 5.96 1.78
CA THR A 191 -10.29 6.77 2.98
C THR A 191 -9.63 5.96 4.09
N GLY A 192 -10.12 4.75 4.35
CA GLY A 192 -9.56 3.85 5.38
C GLY A 192 -8.10 3.49 5.10
N ARG A 193 -7.77 3.12 3.86
CA ARG A 193 -6.38 2.84 3.46
C ARG A 193 -5.48 4.08 3.56
N ALA A 194 -5.93 5.22 3.06
CA ALA A 194 -5.18 6.46 3.16
C ALA A 194 -4.98 6.90 4.63
N TRP A 195 -6.00 6.75 5.48
CA TRP A 195 -5.89 7.09 6.90
C TRP A 195 -4.98 6.12 7.67
N ALA A 196 -5.02 4.84 7.36
CA ALA A 196 -4.09 3.86 7.92
C ALA A 196 -2.62 4.19 7.58
N LEU A 197 -2.35 4.61 6.34
CA LEU A 197 -1.03 5.11 5.93
C LEU A 197 -0.65 6.38 6.70
N TRP A 198 -1.59 7.31 6.89
CA TRP A 198 -1.33 8.53 7.68
C TRP A 198 -1.01 8.22 9.14
N GLU A 199 -1.63 7.20 9.75
CA GLU A 199 -1.26 6.74 11.09
C GLU A 199 0.21 6.27 11.16
N LEU A 200 0.67 5.52 10.17
CA LEU A 200 2.09 5.13 10.09
C LEU A 200 3.00 6.36 10.02
N TYR A 201 2.68 7.34 9.18
CA TYR A 201 3.47 8.58 9.08
C TYR A 201 3.46 9.35 10.40
N ARG A 202 2.28 9.58 10.99
CA ARG A 202 2.11 10.30 12.25
C ARG A 202 2.91 9.66 13.39
N ARG A 203 3.03 8.34 13.38
CA ARG A 203 3.77 7.59 14.40
C ARG A 203 5.28 7.48 14.13
N GLY A 204 5.78 8.23 13.15
CA GLY A 204 7.20 8.23 12.79
C GLY A 204 7.66 6.96 12.09
N PHE A 205 6.75 6.21 11.53
CA PHE A 205 7.05 5.06 10.67
C PHE A 205 7.31 5.54 9.23
N ASP A 206 8.05 6.62 9.09
CA ASP A 206 8.32 7.24 7.80
C ASP A 206 9.62 6.67 7.23
N THR A 207 9.53 6.08 6.07
CA THR A 207 10.65 5.60 5.26
C THR A 207 10.80 6.46 4.01
N HIS A 208 10.78 7.77 4.19
CA HIS A 208 10.77 8.74 3.09
C HIS A 208 9.56 8.63 2.17
N HIS A 209 8.41 8.10 2.66
CA HIS A 209 7.17 7.89 1.87
C HIS A 209 7.42 7.02 0.62
N ILE A 210 8.18 5.93 0.76
CA ILE A 210 8.60 5.07 -0.35
C ILE A 210 8.04 3.65 -0.29
N PHE A 211 6.94 3.43 0.43
CA PHE A 211 6.24 2.15 0.47
C PHE A 211 4.73 2.32 0.26
N SER A 212 4.07 1.25 -0.21
CA SER A 212 2.63 1.21 -0.44
C SER A 212 2.06 -0.14 -0.04
N VAL A 213 1.32 -0.19 1.08
CA VAL A 213 0.66 -1.43 1.54
C VAL A 213 -0.49 -1.83 0.60
N ASP A 214 -1.09 -0.86 -0.08
CA ASP A 214 -2.22 -1.08 -0.97
C ASP A 214 -1.88 -1.97 -2.17
N GLU A 215 -0.59 -2.00 -2.62
CA GLU A 215 -0.14 -2.95 -3.64
C GLU A 215 -0.34 -4.39 -3.19
N TYR A 216 -0.04 -4.71 -1.93
CA TYR A 216 -0.25 -6.04 -1.36
C TYR A 216 -1.73 -6.42 -1.31
N TYR A 217 -2.60 -5.50 -0.91
CA TYR A 217 -4.04 -5.73 -0.89
C TYR A 217 -4.63 -5.90 -2.29
N TRP A 218 -4.12 -5.17 -3.27
CA TRP A 218 -4.54 -5.28 -4.66
C TRP A 218 -4.11 -6.58 -5.33
N GLU A 219 -2.91 -7.08 -5.05
CA GLU A 219 -2.37 -8.31 -5.64
C GLU A 219 -3.23 -9.54 -5.34
N ASP A 220 -3.86 -9.57 -4.18
CA ASP A 220 -4.84 -10.60 -3.80
C ASP A 220 -6.07 -9.94 -3.16
N ARG A 221 -6.78 -9.16 -3.99
CA ARG A 221 -8.00 -8.47 -3.58
C ARG A 221 -9.06 -9.39 -2.94
N PRO A 222 -9.32 -10.60 -3.48
CA PRO A 222 -10.23 -11.54 -2.83
C PRO A 222 -9.81 -11.90 -1.42
N LYS A 223 -8.54 -12.16 -1.18
CA LYS A 223 -7.99 -12.48 0.15
C LYS A 223 -8.12 -11.29 1.11
N TYR A 224 -7.83 -10.08 0.65
CA TYR A 224 -8.00 -8.86 1.44
C TYR A 224 -9.43 -8.75 2.01
N TYR A 225 -10.44 -8.89 1.16
CA TYR A 225 -11.84 -8.86 1.61
C TYR A 225 -12.21 -10.08 2.48
N ALA A 226 -11.70 -11.26 2.15
CA ALA A 226 -11.96 -12.47 2.91
C ALA A 226 -11.44 -12.37 4.35
N VAL A 227 -10.24 -11.82 4.55
CA VAL A 227 -9.67 -11.64 5.90
C VAL A 227 -10.47 -10.61 6.70
N LEU A 228 -10.89 -9.48 6.09
CA LEU A 228 -11.78 -8.51 6.75
C LEU A 228 -13.11 -9.15 7.18
N GLU A 229 -13.74 -9.93 6.29
CA GLU A 229 -15.00 -10.62 6.58
C GLU A 229 -14.83 -11.69 7.66
N GLN A 230 -13.78 -12.49 7.58
CA GLN A 230 -13.46 -13.53 8.56
C GLN A 230 -13.28 -12.95 9.96
N THR A 231 -12.53 -11.85 10.09
CA THR A 231 -12.32 -11.15 11.37
C THR A 231 -13.66 -10.73 11.99
N ARG A 232 -14.59 -10.18 11.19
CA ARG A 232 -15.94 -9.82 11.66
C ARG A 232 -16.73 -11.06 12.13
N ARG A 233 -16.65 -12.16 11.39
CA ARG A 233 -17.37 -13.41 11.75
C ARG A 233 -16.85 -14.05 13.04
N PHE A 234 -15.59 -13.84 13.39
CA PHE A 234 -14.98 -14.34 14.63
C PHE A 234 -15.05 -13.33 15.79
N GLY A 235 -16.07 -12.44 15.79
CA GLY A 235 -16.36 -11.56 16.92
C GLY A 235 -15.36 -10.42 17.06
N ASP A 236 -14.81 -9.94 15.96
CA ASP A 236 -13.83 -8.84 15.92
C ASP A 236 -12.52 -9.14 16.68
N ASP A 237 -12.12 -10.42 16.78
CA ASP A 237 -10.75 -10.77 17.15
C ASP A 237 -9.80 -10.42 15.98
N LEU A 238 -8.97 -9.41 16.22
CA LEU A 238 -8.13 -8.81 15.20
C LEU A 238 -6.84 -9.59 14.89
N THR A 239 -6.57 -10.69 15.58
CA THR A 239 -5.29 -11.42 15.50
C THR A 239 -4.92 -11.75 14.06
N SER A 240 -5.80 -12.43 13.31
CA SER A 240 -5.53 -12.80 11.92
C SER A 240 -5.41 -11.60 10.98
N TRP A 241 -6.18 -10.54 11.23
CA TRP A 241 -6.07 -9.29 10.48
C TRP A 241 -4.73 -8.59 10.70
N LEU A 242 -4.24 -8.57 11.94
CA LEU A 242 -2.94 -7.99 12.28
C LEU A 242 -1.79 -8.77 11.66
N GLU A 243 -1.85 -10.11 11.66
CA GLU A 243 -0.87 -10.95 10.98
C GLU A 243 -0.85 -10.69 9.47
N TYR A 244 -2.03 -10.64 8.84
CA TYR A 244 -2.16 -10.34 7.41
C TYR A 244 -1.62 -8.95 7.05
N GLY A 245 -1.98 -7.92 7.83
CA GLY A 245 -1.51 -6.55 7.63
C GLY A 245 -0.01 -6.39 7.85
N ALA A 246 0.55 -7.06 8.87
CA ALA A 246 1.98 -7.06 9.15
C ALA A 246 2.76 -7.75 8.02
N ALA A 247 2.33 -8.93 7.56
CA ALA A 247 2.94 -9.61 6.42
C ALA A 247 2.91 -8.72 5.15
N GLY A 248 1.81 -8.02 4.90
CA GLY A 248 1.70 -7.08 3.78
C GLY A 248 2.67 -5.90 3.89
N LEU A 249 2.80 -5.32 5.07
CA LEU A 249 3.73 -4.22 5.31
C LEU A 249 5.19 -4.68 5.16
N ARG A 250 5.55 -5.87 5.69
CA ARG A 250 6.88 -6.43 5.51
C ARG A 250 7.24 -6.60 4.04
N GLN A 251 6.37 -7.27 3.27
CA GLN A 251 6.61 -7.46 1.82
C GLN A 251 6.75 -6.13 1.08
N THR A 252 5.97 -5.14 1.46
CA THR A 252 6.04 -3.79 0.88
C THR A 252 7.38 -3.13 1.17
N LEU A 253 7.89 -3.25 2.39
CA LEU A 253 9.21 -2.72 2.77
C LEU A 253 10.35 -3.48 2.09
N GLU A 254 10.23 -4.80 1.90
CA GLU A 254 11.20 -5.58 1.12
C GLU A 254 11.29 -5.08 -0.33
N ARG A 255 10.16 -4.78 -0.95
CA ARG A 255 10.12 -4.18 -2.29
C ARG A 255 10.76 -2.79 -2.31
N ALA A 256 10.46 -1.95 -1.33
CA ALA A 256 11.08 -0.64 -1.19
C ALA A 256 12.60 -0.75 -1.03
N TRP A 257 13.06 -1.67 -0.18
CA TRP A 257 14.48 -1.97 -0.02
C TRP A 257 15.14 -2.41 -1.31
N LEU A 258 14.49 -3.32 -2.06
CA LEU A 258 14.98 -3.76 -3.35
C LEU A 258 15.11 -2.59 -4.35
N ARG A 259 14.11 -1.72 -4.42
CA ARG A 259 14.14 -0.51 -5.27
C ARG A 259 15.35 0.38 -4.92
N ILE A 260 15.62 0.57 -3.63
CA ILE A 260 16.79 1.33 -3.18
C ILE A 260 18.10 0.65 -3.61
N GLN A 261 18.23 -0.66 -3.43
CA GLN A 261 19.42 -1.39 -3.82
C GLN A 261 19.66 -1.31 -5.33
N THR A 262 18.60 -1.40 -6.15
CA THR A 262 18.73 -1.31 -7.61
C THR A 262 19.24 0.06 -8.08
N ILE A 263 18.86 1.13 -7.38
CA ILE A 263 19.36 2.47 -7.66
C ILE A 263 20.86 2.61 -7.33
N ARG A 264 21.33 1.96 -6.27
CA ARG A 264 22.75 2.02 -5.85
C ARG A 264 23.68 1.26 -6.78
N VAL A 265 23.21 0.17 -7.38
CA VAL A 265 24.04 -0.70 -8.27
C VAL A 265 24.02 -0.21 -9.71
N GLY A 266 22.96 0.45 -10.14
CA GLY A 266 22.77 0.92 -11.51
C GLY A 266 23.35 2.31 -11.74
N SER A 267 24.42 2.37 -12.53
CA SER A 267 24.97 3.60 -13.12
C SER A 267 23.90 4.53 -13.70
N ARG A 268 24.16 5.81 -13.66
CA ARG A 268 23.74 6.96 -14.50
C ARG A 268 22.34 7.01 -15.15
N GLU A 269 21.62 5.90 -15.41
CA GLU A 269 20.29 5.91 -16.01
C GLU A 269 19.18 5.56 -14.98
N LYS A 270 18.15 6.41 -14.91
CA LYS A 270 16.98 6.23 -14.03
C LYS A 270 16.15 5.04 -14.51
N ILE A 271 16.23 3.90 -13.83
CA ILE A 271 15.37 2.76 -14.11
C ILE A 271 14.21 2.73 -13.12
N VAL A 272 13.02 2.90 -13.66
CA VAL A 272 11.77 2.64 -12.93
C VAL A 272 11.38 1.18 -13.20
N LEU A 273 11.49 0.35 -12.17
CA LEU A 273 11.14 -1.07 -12.28
C LEU A 273 9.64 -1.25 -12.53
N ARG A 274 9.30 -2.11 -13.47
CA ARG A 274 7.92 -2.57 -13.69
C ARG A 274 7.57 -3.66 -12.67
N PRO A 275 6.30 -3.85 -12.27
CA PRO A 275 5.91 -4.85 -11.27
C PRO A 275 6.44 -6.26 -11.54
N ARG A 276 6.42 -6.71 -12.82
CA ARG A 276 6.97 -8.00 -13.22
C ARG A 276 8.50 -8.08 -13.12
N GLN A 277 9.21 -6.97 -13.26
CA GLN A 277 10.66 -6.91 -13.06
C GLN A 277 10.99 -7.01 -11.57
N GLU A 278 10.23 -6.37 -10.72
CA GLU A 278 10.37 -6.51 -9.26
C GLU A 278 10.13 -7.95 -8.83
N LYS A 279 9.05 -8.58 -9.31
CA LYS A 279 8.79 -10.00 -9.03
C LYS A 279 9.93 -10.90 -9.47
N LEU A 280 10.54 -10.64 -10.63
CA LEU A 280 11.71 -11.37 -11.10
C LEU A 280 12.93 -11.18 -10.18
N LEU A 281 13.20 -9.94 -9.75
CA LEU A 281 14.31 -9.67 -8.84
C LEU A 281 14.11 -10.33 -7.47
N HIS A 282 12.89 -10.35 -6.93
CA HIS A 282 12.56 -11.10 -5.72
C HIS A 282 12.83 -12.61 -5.89
N LEU A 283 12.37 -13.21 -7.00
CA LEU A 283 12.66 -14.61 -7.29
C LEU A 283 14.18 -14.90 -7.34
N LEU A 284 14.96 -13.97 -7.89
CA LEU A 284 16.42 -14.09 -7.93
C LEU A 284 17.07 -13.90 -6.55
N ILE A 285 16.47 -13.11 -5.65
CA ILE A 285 16.91 -13.00 -4.26
C ILE A 285 16.67 -14.33 -3.53
N ASP A 286 15.45 -14.86 -3.63
CA ASP A 286 15.02 -16.04 -2.89
C ASP A 286 15.78 -17.31 -3.34
N HIS A 287 16.00 -17.46 -4.64
CA HIS A 287 16.64 -18.64 -5.23
C HIS A 287 18.16 -18.49 -5.48
N GLY A 288 18.71 -17.28 -5.30
CA GLY A 288 20.10 -16.93 -5.58
C GLY A 288 20.46 -16.94 -7.08
N ARG A 289 19.95 -17.91 -7.85
CA ARG A 289 20.12 -18.05 -9.30
C ARG A 289 18.97 -18.83 -9.91
N MET A 290 18.61 -18.52 -11.14
CA MET A 290 17.56 -19.22 -11.88
C MET A 290 17.93 -19.48 -13.32
N ALA A 291 17.62 -20.68 -13.81
CA ALA A 291 17.71 -20.97 -15.24
C ALA A 291 16.62 -20.22 -16.03
N PRO A 292 16.84 -19.93 -17.31
CA PRO A 292 15.83 -19.24 -18.13
C PRO A 292 14.45 -19.88 -18.05
N GLY A 293 14.38 -21.24 -18.12
CA GLY A 293 13.15 -22.01 -18.04
C GLY A 293 12.36 -21.85 -16.74
N GLU A 294 13.06 -21.72 -15.64
CA GLU A 294 12.47 -21.52 -14.31
C GLU A 294 11.84 -20.13 -14.21
N ILE A 295 12.50 -19.09 -14.76
CA ILE A 295 12.03 -17.72 -14.76
C ILE A 295 10.69 -17.58 -15.46
N TRP A 296 10.57 -18.02 -16.73
CA TRP A 296 9.31 -17.85 -17.45
C TRP A 296 8.18 -18.72 -16.89
N LYS A 297 8.50 -19.90 -16.33
CA LYS A 297 7.53 -20.75 -15.64
C LYS A 297 7.02 -20.09 -14.35
N ALA A 298 7.93 -19.55 -13.52
CA ALA A 298 7.59 -18.89 -12.25
C ALA A 298 6.79 -17.58 -12.46
N LEU A 299 7.05 -16.87 -13.56
CA LEU A 299 6.33 -15.64 -13.91
C LEU A 299 5.06 -15.86 -14.73
N GLY A 300 4.78 -17.09 -15.19
CA GLY A 300 3.64 -17.40 -16.05
C GLY A 300 3.68 -16.67 -17.40
N ILE A 301 4.87 -16.48 -18.02
CA ILE A 301 5.06 -15.72 -19.24
C ILE A 301 5.80 -16.54 -20.31
N SER A 302 5.75 -16.07 -21.56
CA SER A 302 6.51 -16.68 -22.66
C SER A 302 8.02 -16.46 -22.49
N LYS A 303 8.82 -17.28 -23.16
CA LYS A 303 10.28 -17.09 -23.25
C LYS A 303 10.65 -15.69 -23.71
N GLN A 304 9.96 -15.17 -24.73
CA GLN A 304 10.19 -13.83 -25.25
C GLN A 304 9.86 -12.78 -24.20
N GLY A 305 8.72 -12.90 -23.51
CA GLY A 305 8.33 -12.00 -22.42
C GLY A 305 9.34 -11.96 -21.28
N ALA A 306 9.93 -13.11 -20.91
CA ALA A 306 11.00 -13.16 -19.91
C ALA A 306 12.28 -12.46 -20.41
N MET A 307 12.63 -12.62 -21.67
CA MET A 307 13.78 -11.92 -22.24
C MET A 307 13.60 -10.40 -22.29
N ASP A 308 12.38 -9.94 -22.60
CA ASP A 308 12.06 -8.52 -22.63
C ASP A 308 12.06 -7.89 -21.23
N LEU A 309 11.77 -8.67 -20.17
CA LEU A 309 11.93 -8.25 -18.78
C LEU A 309 13.39 -8.22 -18.35
N LEU A 310 14.18 -9.22 -18.76
CA LEU A 310 15.61 -9.37 -18.38
C LEU A 310 16.52 -8.35 -19.04
N LYS A 311 16.32 -8.03 -20.33
CA LYS A 311 17.18 -7.12 -21.10
C LYS A 311 17.44 -5.78 -20.39
N PRO A 312 16.40 -5.03 -19.94
CA PRO A 312 16.63 -3.77 -19.23
C PRO A 312 17.39 -3.95 -17.91
N LEU A 313 17.12 -5.06 -17.18
CA LEU A 313 17.78 -5.34 -15.90
C LEU A 313 19.27 -5.69 -16.09
N ILE A 314 19.60 -6.40 -17.17
CA ILE A 314 20.98 -6.71 -17.53
C ILE A 314 21.72 -5.44 -17.99
N ALA A 315 21.08 -4.63 -18.84
CA ALA A 315 21.64 -3.35 -19.28
C ALA A 315 21.90 -2.40 -18.12
N ALA A 316 21.02 -2.42 -17.10
CA ALA A 316 21.19 -1.68 -15.87
C ALA A 316 22.23 -2.26 -14.90
N GLY A 317 22.80 -3.41 -15.21
CA GLY A 317 23.76 -4.06 -14.32
C GLY A 317 23.15 -4.66 -13.05
N LEU A 318 21.83 -4.88 -12.99
CA LEU A 318 21.12 -5.45 -11.85
C LEU A 318 21.13 -6.98 -11.87
N VAL A 319 21.08 -7.55 -13.06
CA VAL A 319 21.10 -8.98 -13.31
C VAL A 319 22.24 -9.30 -14.24
N GLU A 320 22.93 -10.38 -13.98
CA GLU A 320 23.94 -10.93 -14.87
C GLU A 320 23.55 -12.31 -15.36
N LYS A 321 24.00 -12.63 -16.58
CA LYS A 321 23.89 -13.97 -17.12
C LYS A 321 25.24 -14.67 -16.93
N VAL A 322 25.23 -15.78 -16.20
CA VAL A 322 26.43 -16.58 -15.93
C VAL A 322 26.33 -17.91 -16.69
N GLY A 323 27.39 -18.30 -17.38
CA GLY A 323 27.45 -19.58 -18.12
C GLY A 323 27.06 -19.48 -19.60
N GLY A 324 27.09 -20.62 -20.27
CA GLY A 324 26.89 -20.74 -21.73
C GLY A 324 25.41 -20.68 -22.16
N LYS A 325 25.19 -20.80 -23.48
CA LYS A 325 23.85 -20.75 -24.08
C LYS A 325 22.89 -21.85 -23.57
N LYS A 326 23.40 -23.05 -23.26
CA LYS A 326 22.57 -24.20 -22.82
C LYS A 326 22.54 -24.39 -21.30
N THR A 327 23.57 -23.97 -20.56
CA THR A 327 23.74 -24.19 -19.11
C THR A 327 23.79 -22.89 -18.32
N GLY A 328 23.46 -21.76 -18.94
CA GLY A 328 23.49 -20.45 -18.30
C GLY A 328 22.31 -20.23 -17.37
N TYR A 329 22.55 -19.46 -16.31
CA TYR A 329 21.54 -18.99 -15.39
C TYR A 329 21.63 -17.46 -15.24
N TYR A 330 20.59 -16.88 -14.65
CA TYR A 330 20.54 -15.47 -14.26
C TYR A 330 20.68 -15.37 -12.75
N ALA A 331 21.46 -14.40 -12.29
CA ALA A 331 21.65 -14.08 -10.89
C ALA A 331 21.67 -12.57 -10.71
N LEU A 332 21.46 -12.11 -9.49
CA LEU A 332 21.72 -10.70 -9.17
C LEU A 332 23.22 -10.44 -9.28
N LYS A 333 23.57 -9.34 -9.93
CA LYS A 333 24.96 -8.90 -9.98
C LYS A 333 25.37 -8.45 -8.58
N LYS A 334 26.41 -9.05 -8.03
CA LYS A 334 26.98 -8.61 -6.76
C LYS A 334 27.63 -7.24 -6.94
N PRO A 335 27.50 -6.33 -5.94
CA PRO A 335 28.09 -5.00 -5.98
C PRO A 335 29.61 -5.02 -6.12
#